data_c5949fb27b30f90ffa4b832ae6fa21e5
#
_entry.id   c5949fb27b30f90ffa4b832ae6fa21e5
#
_cell.length_a   1.000
_cell.length_b   1.000
_cell.length_c   1.000
_cell.angle_alpha   90.00
_cell.angle_beta   90.00
_cell.angle_gamma   90.00
#
_symmetry.space_group_name_H-M   'P 1'
#
loop_
_entity.id
_entity.type
_entity.pdbx_description
1 polymer ?
#
loop_
_entity_poly.entity_id
_entity_poly.type
_entity_poly.pdbx_seq_one_letter_code
_entity_poly.pdbx_strand_id
1 'polypeptide(L)'
;MKRFLYLLLALTLFVSAEAKDPQKQKPTPEQAKNAMRDRVRQEKRAFLIKELSLSTTEIDGLMPILNELDDKRFALWMGSKNLANRFHRKDKTLTAEELNSLFEQTLDFHVKEAELERTYYLRCRSVLSGEKLVRLPFVCKDFARRFFARHKR
;
A
#
# COMPACT_ATOMS: atom_id res chain seq x y z
N MET A 1 -0.85 -15.01 74.51
CA MET A 1 -1.92 -14.93 73.50
C MET A 1 -1.80 -13.70 72.56
N LYS A 2 -0.61 -13.13 72.40
CA LYS A 2 -0.44 -11.95 71.47
C LYS A 2 0.42 -12.24 70.24
N ARG A 3 0.89 -13.49 70.09
CA ARG A 3 1.75 -13.94 68.97
C ARG A 3 1.02 -14.62 67.81
N PHE A 4 -0.28 -14.95 68.02
CA PHE A 4 -1.09 -15.59 67.00
C PHE A 4 -1.85 -14.57 66.10
N LEU A 5 -1.91 -13.29 66.54
CA LEU A 5 -2.65 -12.25 65.79
C LEU A 5 -1.87 -11.68 64.58
N TYR A 6 -0.54 -11.84 64.60
CA TYR A 6 0.30 -11.33 63.46
C TYR A 6 0.46 -12.33 62.32
N LEU A 7 0.05 -13.58 62.50
CA LEU A 7 0.11 -14.62 61.45
C LEU A 7 -1.12 -14.60 60.53
N LEU A 8 -2.20 -13.95 60.94
CA LEU A 8 -3.44 -13.80 60.17
C LEU A 8 -3.46 -12.54 59.32
N LEU A 9 -2.55 -11.57 59.56
CA LEU A 9 -2.49 -10.31 58.81
C LEU A 9 -1.54 -10.38 57.58
N ALA A 10 -0.74 -11.44 57.49
CA ALA A 10 0.22 -11.61 56.39
C ALA A 10 -0.36 -12.41 55.18
N LEU A 11 -1.60 -12.87 55.26
CA LEU A 11 -2.22 -13.74 54.25
C LEU A 11 -3.21 -13.04 53.30
N THR A 12 -3.33 -11.72 53.39
CA THR A 12 -4.28 -10.95 52.58
C THR A 12 -3.67 -10.02 51.53
N LEU A 13 -2.36 -10.13 51.23
CA LEU A 13 -1.70 -9.32 50.21
C LEU A 13 -1.19 -10.14 49.02
N PHE A 14 -1.68 -11.37 48.81
CA PHE A 14 -1.61 -12.00 47.49
C PHE A 14 -2.82 -11.56 46.69
N VAL A 15 -2.94 -10.27 46.42
CA VAL A 15 -3.72 -9.80 45.28
C VAL A 15 -2.99 -10.28 44.04
N SER A 16 -3.54 -11.32 43.45
CA SER A 16 -3.19 -11.80 42.13
C SER A 16 -3.08 -10.61 41.19
N ALA A 17 -1.87 -10.22 40.85
CA ALA A 17 -1.63 -9.46 39.63
C ALA A 17 -2.00 -10.43 38.50
N GLU A 18 -3.29 -10.46 38.13
CA GLU A 18 -3.69 -10.97 36.83
C GLU A 18 -2.85 -10.20 35.81
N ALA A 19 -1.82 -10.87 35.29
CA ALA A 19 -1.13 -10.46 34.10
C ALA A 19 -2.24 -10.35 33.03
N LYS A 20 -2.73 -9.13 32.80
CA LYS A 20 -3.52 -8.83 31.60
C LYS A 20 -2.68 -9.30 30.44
N ASP A 21 -3.08 -10.43 29.86
CA ASP A 21 -2.64 -10.83 28.53
C ASP A 21 -2.61 -9.57 27.66
N PRO A 22 -1.50 -9.28 26.97
CA PRO A 22 -1.48 -8.16 26.04
C PRO A 22 -2.56 -8.46 25.03
N GLN A 23 -3.73 -7.85 25.24
CA GLN A 23 -4.85 -7.93 24.32
C GLN A 23 -4.26 -7.64 22.95
N LYS A 24 -4.37 -8.59 22.03
CA LYS A 24 -4.13 -8.41 20.61
C LYS A 24 -5.08 -7.31 20.16
N GLN A 25 -4.67 -6.07 20.37
CA GLN A 25 -5.41 -4.90 19.90
C GLN A 25 -5.53 -5.07 18.39
N LYS A 26 -6.75 -5.11 17.90
CA LYS A 26 -6.99 -5.10 16.45
C LYS A 26 -6.25 -3.89 15.89
N PRO A 27 -5.44 -4.07 14.83
CA PRO A 27 -4.68 -2.98 14.27
C PRO A 27 -5.62 -1.84 13.88
N THR A 28 -5.20 -0.61 14.16
CA THR A 28 -5.96 0.56 13.68
C THR A 28 -6.08 0.53 12.16
N PRO A 29 -7.08 1.18 11.56
CA PRO A 29 -7.22 1.25 10.10
C PRO A 29 -5.94 1.74 9.40
N GLU A 30 -5.21 2.65 10.02
CA GLU A 30 -3.95 3.16 9.51
C GLU A 30 -2.82 2.13 9.60
N GLN A 31 -2.71 1.42 10.73
CA GLN A 31 -1.75 0.31 10.89
C GLN A 31 -2.01 -0.81 9.89
N ALA A 32 -3.28 -1.17 9.68
CA ALA A 32 -3.67 -2.18 8.69
C ALA A 32 -3.31 -1.73 7.26
N LYS A 33 -3.53 -0.45 6.91
CA LYS A 33 -3.15 0.13 5.62
C LYS A 33 -1.64 0.11 5.40
N ASN A 34 -0.86 0.48 6.42
CA ASN A 34 0.60 0.49 6.34
C ASN A 34 1.15 -0.93 6.22
N ALA A 35 0.66 -1.87 7.01
CA ALA A 35 1.03 -3.29 6.91
C ALA A 35 0.72 -3.88 5.51
N MET A 36 -0.43 -3.53 4.93
CA MET A 36 -0.77 -3.95 3.57
C MET A 36 0.18 -3.34 2.53
N ARG A 37 0.53 -2.06 2.65
CA ARG A 37 1.49 -1.39 1.77
C ARG A 37 2.86 -2.06 1.83
N ASP A 38 3.35 -2.35 3.04
CA ASP A 38 4.65 -2.99 3.24
C ASP A 38 4.66 -4.40 2.65
N ARG A 39 3.59 -5.15 2.82
CA ARG A 39 3.42 -6.46 2.19
C ARG A 39 3.49 -6.38 0.66
N VAL A 40 2.76 -5.45 0.05
CA VAL A 40 2.80 -5.23 -1.41
C VAL A 40 4.22 -4.94 -1.88
N ARG A 41 4.95 -4.06 -1.16
CA ARG A 41 6.34 -3.69 -1.49
C ARG A 41 7.29 -4.89 -1.39
N GLN A 42 7.15 -5.72 -0.35
CA GLN A 42 7.96 -6.93 -0.18
C GLN A 42 7.69 -7.97 -1.27
N GLU A 43 6.42 -8.25 -1.57
CA GLU A 43 6.06 -9.18 -2.65
C GLU A 43 6.52 -8.66 -4.02
N LYS A 44 6.38 -7.36 -4.28
CA LYS A 44 6.89 -6.72 -5.51
C LYS A 44 8.40 -6.85 -5.63
N ARG A 45 9.13 -6.58 -4.55
CA ARG A 45 10.58 -6.73 -4.50
C ARG A 45 11.02 -8.16 -4.87
N ALA A 46 10.45 -9.16 -4.22
CA ALA A 46 10.76 -10.56 -4.49
C ALA A 46 10.43 -10.97 -5.92
N PHE A 47 9.29 -10.49 -6.45
CA PHE A 47 8.86 -10.76 -7.82
C PHE A 47 9.83 -10.15 -8.84
N LEU A 48 10.24 -8.88 -8.66
CA LEU A 48 11.17 -8.20 -9.56
C LEU A 48 12.55 -8.86 -9.58
N ILE A 49 13.08 -9.26 -8.41
CA ILE A 49 14.34 -10.00 -8.33
C ILE A 49 14.27 -11.27 -9.21
N LYS A 50 13.18 -12.04 -9.04
CA LYS A 50 12.99 -13.29 -9.78
C LYS A 50 12.85 -13.07 -11.28
N GLU A 51 11.95 -12.19 -11.70
CA GLU A 51 11.57 -12.04 -13.11
C GLU A 51 12.64 -11.31 -13.95
N LEU A 52 13.43 -10.43 -13.33
CA LEU A 52 14.47 -9.65 -14.00
C LEU A 52 15.90 -10.10 -13.63
N SER A 53 16.05 -11.12 -12.78
CA SER A 53 17.35 -11.59 -12.27
C SER A 53 18.19 -10.43 -11.72
N LEU A 54 17.59 -9.62 -10.82
CA LEU A 54 18.23 -8.43 -10.27
C LEU A 54 19.24 -8.80 -9.18
N SER A 55 20.38 -8.13 -9.19
CA SER A 55 21.33 -8.14 -8.07
C SER A 55 20.78 -7.36 -6.88
N THR A 56 21.39 -7.54 -5.70
CA THR A 56 21.03 -6.77 -4.50
C THR A 56 21.18 -5.27 -4.71
N THR A 57 22.27 -4.83 -5.35
CA THR A 57 22.50 -3.41 -5.65
C THR A 57 21.43 -2.84 -6.58
N GLU A 58 21.06 -3.60 -7.64
CA GLU A 58 20.03 -3.16 -8.58
C GLU A 58 18.66 -3.01 -7.90
N ILE A 59 18.25 -4.00 -7.10
CA ILE A 59 16.93 -3.94 -6.46
C ILE A 59 16.88 -2.89 -5.35
N ASP A 60 17.98 -2.68 -4.62
CA ASP A 60 18.04 -1.65 -3.56
C ASP A 60 17.98 -0.23 -4.14
N GLY A 61 18.60 -0.01 -5.28
CA GLY A 61 18.48 1.26 -6.00
C GLY A 61 17.13 1.46 -6.69
N LEU A 62 16.51 0.36 -7.17
CA LEU A 62 15.27 0.40 -7.93
C LEU A 62 14.02 0.62 -7.05
N MET A 63 13.93 -0.07 -5.92
CA MET A 63 12.72 -0.05 -5.07
C MET A 63 12.31 1.34 -4.58
N PRO A 64 13.21 2.25 -4.16
CA PRO A 64 12.83 3.61 -3.80
C PRO A 64 12.11 4.35 -4.93
N ILE A 65 12.61 4.22 -6.17
CA ILE A 65 12.03 4.87 -7.36
C ILE A 65 10.62 4.32 -7.63
N LEU A 66 10.46 3.00 -7.60
CA LEU A 66 9.17 2.36 -7.86
C LEU A 66 8.16 2.58 -6.73
N ASN A 67 8.60 2.62 -5.49
CA ASN A 67 7.72 2.91 -4.35
C ASN A 67 7.16 4.34 -4.43
N GLU A 68 8.01 5.30 -4.82
CA GLU A 68 7.57 6.68 -5.04
C GLU A 68 6.56 6.77 -6.19
N LEU A 69 6.81 6.05 -7.30
CA LEU A 69 5.85 5.94 -8.40
C LEU A 69 4.50 5.39 -7.92
N ASP A 70 4.52 4.30 -7.15
CA ASP A 70 3.29 3.68 -6.65
C ASP A 70 2.51 4.63 -5.72
N ASP A 71 3.21 5.39 -4.86
CA ASP A 71 2.58 6.37 -3.97
C ASP A 71 1.96 7.53 -4.77
N LYS A 72 2.64 8.02 -5.80
CA LYS A 72 2.12 9.07 -6.70
C LYS A 72 0.92 8.58 -7.52
N ARG A 73 1.00 7.36 -8.05
CA ARG A 73 -0.14 6.74 -8.78
C ARG A 73 -1.34 6.55 -7.87
N PHE A 74 -1.12 6.12 -6.64
CA PHE A 74 -2.21 5.98 -5.67
C PHE A 74 -2.86 7.34 -5.37
N ALA A 75 -2.09 8.40 -5.18
CA ALA A 75 -2.63 9.75 -4.97
C ALA A 75 -3.43 10.24 -6.18
N LEU A 76 -2.93 10.01 -7.40
CA LEU A 76 -3.63 10.33 -8.64
C LEU A 76 -4.93 9.54 -8.77
N TRP A 77 -4.91 8.24 -8.49
CA TRP A 77 -6.10 7.38 -8.51
C TRP A 77 -7.15 7.80 -7.47
N MET A 78 -6.73 8.21 -6.28
CA MET A 78 -7.65 8.71 -5.25
C MET A 78 -8.40 9.98 -5.72
N GLY A 79 -7.72 10.84 -6.48
CA GLY A 79 -8.35 12.00 -7.12
C GLY A 79 -9.42 11.58 -8.15
N SER A 80 -9.10 10.62 -9.02
CA SER A 80 -10.02 10.12 -10.04
C SER A 80 -11.20 9.33 -9.48
N LYS A 81 -11.02 8.64 -8.34
CA LYS A 81 -12.10 7.91 -7.67
C LYS A 81 -13.26 8.82 -7.25
N ASN A 82 -12.96 10.04 -6.81
CA ASN A 82 -13.98 11.02 -6.47
C ASN A 82 -14.80 11.41 -7.72
N LEU A 83 -14.16 11.45 -8.87
CA LEU A 83 -14.78 11.68 -10.16
C LEU A 83 -15.74 10.55 -10.54
N ALA A 84 -15.27 9.30 -10.49
CA ALA A 84 -16.09 8.12 -10.77
C ALA A 84 -17.28 8.02 -9.80
N ASN A 85 -17.08 8.35 -8.52
CA ASN A 85 -18.16 8.36 -7.53
C ASN A 85 -19.24 9.41 -7.85
N ARG A 86 -18.87 10.56 -8.44
CA ARG A 86 -19.85 11.56 -8.91
C ARG A 86 -20.69 11.01 -10.05
N PHE A 87 -20.09 10.29 -10.99
CA PHE A 87 -20.78 9.66 -12.10
C PHE A 87 -21.74 8.53 -11.66
N HIS A 88 -21.35 7.75 -10.64
CA HIS A 88 -22.16 6.61 -10.16
C HIS A 88 -23.23 6.99 -9.13
N ARG A 89 -23.35 8.27 -8.74
CA ARG A 89 -24.44 8.73 -7.89
C ARG A 89 -25.74 8.72 -8.68
N LYS A 90 -26.58 7.74 -8.40
CA LYS A 90 -27.90 7.55 -9.04
C LYS A 90 -28.94 8.62 -8.68
N ASP A 91 -28.64 9.46 -7.71
CA ASP A 91 -29.52 10.47 -7.11
C ASP A 91 -29.43 11.85 -7.78
N LYS A 92 -28.52 12.03 -8.74
CA LYS A 92 -28.35 13.27 -9.48
C LYS A 92 -28.26 13.02 -10.99
N THR A 93 -29.16 13.66 -11.71
CA THR A 93 -29.01 13.81 -13.16
C THR A 93 -27.92 14.84 -13.43
N LEU A 94 -26.84 14.44 -14.09
CA LEU A 94 -25.75 15.34 -14.48
C LEU A 94 -26.18 16.16 -15.68
N THR A 95 -25.81 17.44 -15.73
CA THR A 95 -26.00 18.29 -16.91
C THR A 95 -25.04 17.89 -18.03
N ALA A 96 -25.30 18.36 -19.26
CA ALA A 96 -24.40 18.12 -20.39
C ALA A 96 -22.98 18.68 -20.13
N GLU A 97 -22.88 19.85 -19.49
CA GLU A 97 -21.59 20.45 -19.11
C GLU A 97 -20.87 19.64 -18.09
N GLU A 98 -21.56 19.09 -17.07
CA GLU A 98 -20.95 18.21 -16.07
C GLU A 98 -20.45 16.91 -16.69
N LEU A 99 -21.18 16.31 -17.63
CA LEU A 99 -20.75 15.12 -18.35
C LEU A 99 -19.50 15.38 -19.20
N ASN A 100 -19.46 16.49 -19.94
CA ASN A 100 -18.30 16.89 -20.72
C ASN A 100 -17.07 17.14 -19.83
N SER A 101 -17.26 17.84 -18.71
CA SER A 101 -16.18 18.06 -17.74
C SER A 101 -15.64 16.75 -17.14
N LEU A 102 -16.50 15.79 -16.84
CA LEU A 102 -16.10 14.47 -16.36
C LEU A 102 -15.33 13.68 -17.43
N PHE A 103 -15.74 13.78 -18.68
CA PHE A 103 -15.02 13.15 -19.80
C PHE A 103 -13.62 13.72 -19.96
N GLU A 104 -13.48 15.05 -20.01
CA GLU A 104 -12.17 15.72 -20.11
C GLU A 104 -11.26 15.37 -18.93
N GLN A 105 -11.78 15.42 -17.70
CA GLN A 105 -11.02 15.03 -16.50
C GLN A 105 -10.56 13.56 -16.54
N THR A 106 -11.34 12.68 -17.16
CA THR A 106 -10.95 11.27 -17.34
C THR A 106 -9.80 11.14 -18.32
N LEU A 107 -9.83 11.88 -19.42
CA LEU A 107 -8.70 11.92 -20.39
C LEU A 107 -7.44 12.49 -19.75
N ASP A 108 -7.56 13.59 -19.03
CA ASP A 108 -6.47 14.21 -18.28
C ASP A 108 -5.82 13.25 -17.27
N PHE A 109 -6.65 12.46 -16.60
CA PHE A 109 -6.15 11.43 -15.68
C PHE A 109 -5.24 10.44 -16.41
N HIS A 110 -5.65 9.92 -17.57
CA HIS A 110 -4.83 8.98 -18.34
C HIS A 110 -3.53 9.59 -18.85
N VAL A 111 -3.56 10.84 -19.28
CA VAL A 111 -2.34 11.57 -19.69
C VAL A 111 -1.39 11.71 -18.50
N LYS A 112 -1.88 12.18 -17.36
CA LYS A 112 -1.08 12.35 -16.14
C LYS A 112 -0.48 11.03 -15.64
N GLU A 113 -1.25 9.92 -15.73
CA GLU A 113 -0.75 8.58 -15.36
C GLU A 113 0.40 8.14 -16.29
N ALA A 114 0.25 8.35 -17.60
CA ALA A 114 1.28 7.99 -18.58
C ALA A 114 2.54 8.85 -18.43
N GLU A 115 2.42 10.15 -18.17
CA GLU A 115 3.54 11.05 -17.91
C GLU A 115 4.28 10.70 -16.62
N LEU A 116 3.54 10.33 -15.58
CA LEU A 116 4.10 9.86 -14.33
C LEU A 116 4.90 8.56 -14.53
N GLU A 117 4.33 7.56 -15.20
CA GLU A 117 5.04 6.32 -15.57
C GLU A 117 6.32 6.63 -16.36
N ARG A 118 6.23 7.45 -17.39
CA ARG A 118 7.38 7.83 -18.21
C ARG A 118 8.47 8.45 -17.37
N THR A 119 8.14 9.41 -16.50
CA THR A 119 9.10 10.11 -15.65
C THR A 119 9.86 9.15 -14.76
N TYR A 120 9.16 8.26 -14.08
CA TYR A 120 9.79 7.33 -13.13
C TYR A 120 10.54 6.20 -13.82
N TYR A 121 10.05 5.65 -14.92
CA TYR A 121 10.80 4.64 -15.69
C TYR A 121 12.06 5.22 -16.33
N LEU A 122 12.06 6.50 -16.72
CA LEU A 122 13.30 7.16 -17.15
C LEU A 122 14.32 7.30 -16.01
N ARG A 123 13.87 7.54 -14.77
CA ARG A 123 14.76 7.55 -13.59
C ARG A 123 15.38 6.17 -13.34
N CYS A 124 14.70 5.09 -13.66
CA CYS A 124 15.25 3.73 -13.49
C CYS A 124 16.50 3.47 -14.34
N ARG A 125 16.81 4.30 -15.36
CA ARG A 125 18.04 4.23 -16.14
C ARG A 125 19.32 4.43 -15.31
N SER A 126 19.22 5.09 -14.18
CA SER A 126 20.34 5.24 -13.25
C SER A 126 20.73 3.94 -12.54
N VAL A 127 19.84 2.93 -12.57
CA VAL A 127 20.00 1.67 -11.84
C VAL A 127 20.06 0.48 -12.78
N LEU A 128 19.23 0.49 -13.83
CA LEU A 128 19.10 -0.63 -14.77
C LEU A 128 19.48 -0.20 -16.19
N SER A 129 19.99 -1.16 -16.96
CA SER A 129 20.32 -0.98 -18.36
C SER A 129 19.85 -2.17 -19.22
N GLY A 130 19.91 -1.99 -20.54
CA GLY A 130 19.65 -3.04 -21.51
C GLY A 130 18.27 -3.69 -21.34
N GLU A 131 18.24 -5.01 -21.46
CA GLU A 131 17.00 -5.82 -21.46
C GLU A 131 16.20 -5.66 -20.16
N LYS A 132 16.86 -5.60 -19.00
CA LYS A 132 16.19 -5.43 -17.70
C LYS A 132 15.34 -4.15 -17.66
N LEU A 133 15.89 -3.06 -18.17
CA LEU A 133 15.17 -1.77 -18.23
C LEU A 133 13.97 -1.83 -19.17
N VAL A 134 14.11 -2.45 -20.34
CA VAL A 134 13.02 -2.59 -21.31
C VAL A 134 11.90 -3.46 -20.76
N ARG A 135 12.24 -4.54 -20.05
CA ARG A 135 11.26 -5.47 -19.45
C ARG A 135 10.57 -4.92 -18.21
N LEU A 136 11.19 -3.98 -17.50
CA LEU A 136 10.70 -3.48 -16.20
C LEU A 136 9.22 -3.05 -16.21
N PRO A 137 8.73 -2.21 -17.15
CA PRO A 137 7.32 -1.78 -17.17
C PRO A 137 6.35 -2.97 -17.31
N PHE A 138 6.69 -3.95 -18.13
CA PHE A 138 5.87 -5.15 -18.37
C PHE A 138 5.81 -6.02 -17.12
N VAL A 139 6.96 -6.24 -16.47
CA VAL A 139 7.05 -7.03 -15.22
C VAL A 139 6.30 -6.35 -14.09
N CYS A 140 6.37 -5.02 -13.98
CA CYS A 140 5.57 -4.27 -13.00
C CYS A 140 4.05 -4.42 -13.24
N LYS A 141 3.59 -4.36 -14.49
CA LYS A 141 2.18 -4.59 -14.85
C LYS A 141 1.74 -6.04 -14.57
N ASP A 142 2.60 -7.01 -14.84
CA ASP A 142 2.33 -8.42 -14.55
C ASP A 142 2.22 -8.68 -13.03
N PHE A 143 3.13 -8.10 -12.24
CA PHE A 143 3.01 -8.13 -10.78
C PHE A 143 1.66 -7.61 -10.30
N ALA A 144 1.26 -6.41 -10.73
CA ALA A 144 -0.01 -5.80 -10.33
C ALA A 144 -1.19 -6.71 -10.70
N ARG A 145 -1.23 -7.24 -11.93
CA ARG A 145 -2.28 -8.16 -12.38
C ARG A 145 -2.37 -9.40 -11.48
N ARG A 146 -1.25 -10.07 -11.21
CA ARG A 146 -1.19 -11.30 -10.39
C ARG A 146 -1.52 -11.01 -8.92
N PHE A 147 -1.01 -9.91 -8.37
CA PHE A 147 -1.27 -9.53 -7.00
C PHE A 147 -2.76 -9.29 -6.76
N PHE A 148 -3.41 -8.46 -7.58
CA PHE A 148 -4.83 -8.16 -7.42
C PHE A 148 -5.74 -9.34 -7.76
N ALA A 149 -5.36 -10.21 -8.70
CA ALA A 149 -6.14 -11.42 -8.99
C ALA A 149 -6.22 -12.36 -7.77
N ARG A 150 -5.13 -12.46 -6.99
CA ARG A 150 -5.09 -13.29 -5.75
C ARG A 150 -5.89 -12.70 -4.59
N HIS A 151 -6.07 -11.38 -4.55
CA HIS A 151 -6.70 -10.69 -3.42
C HIS A 151 -8.13 -10.19 -3.72
N LYS A 152 -8.72 -10.62 -4.83
CA LYS A 152 -10.15 -10.34 -5.17
C LYS A 152 -11.16 -11.28 -4.50
N ARG A 153 -10.68 -12.18 -3.62
CA ARG A 153 -11.56 -13.11 -2.90
C ARG A 153 -11.96 -12.58 -1.53
#